data_95016ca7ac90bdcaeb7baec71400c847
#
_entry.id   95016ca7ac90bdcaeb7baec71400c847
#
_cell.length_a   1.000
_cell.length_b   1.000
_cell.length_c   1.000
_cell.angle_alpha   90.00
_cell.angle_beta   90.00
_cell.angle_gamma   90.00
#
_symmetry.space_group_name_H-M   'P 1'
#
loop_
_entity.id
_entity.type
_entity.pdbx_description
1 polymer ?
#
loop_
_entity_poly.entity_id
_entity_poly.type
_entity_poly.pdbx_seq_one_letter_code
_entity_poly.pdbx_strand_id
1 'polypeptide(L)'
;MTIFAATPRWLGVRLAIALVTGWTVMVSGVMQAQLPSQPSPPVPIVRPKMQSVADYVEITGNAAAVNAVKLIARVEGYLDQLHCADGQFAKKGDLLFTIQQDQYKDQLQQAQAQVLAAQALLVYAKTEVGRYSALVKKDAATQVEVDSWVYKRASAEAQLFGAQAQVALARLNLGYTEVRAPFDGIVGKHLVDPGNVVGGGGQQTALAEITQLDPIFVVANLSEQQVLQIRQNLGQHRLTLTDLHKVPVDVALSDETAFPRQGTIEYVAPAIDPATGTLLVRGILSNPNFTLLPGFFVRMRLPMGRVDRNALLVPDRALQEDQGGRYLLIVNKDDVVEQRYVQLGQLDGTLRVIVSGLKPEDRVVVGDLWRASPGTKVTPQLTTIEAISTGAKP
;
A
#
# COMPACT_ATOMS: atom_id res chain seq x y z
N MET A 1 1.23 -27.71 67.00
CA MET A 1 1.18 -26.83 68.18
C MET A 1 -0.11 -26.07 68.12
N THR A 2 -1.09 -26.68 68.71
CA THR A 2 -1.89 -26.17 69.88
C THR A 2 -2.78 -24.99 69.49
N ILE A 3 -4.08 -25.16 69.47
CA ILE A 3 -5.13 -25.37 70.45
C ILE A 3 -6.12 -24.15 70.47
N PHE A 4 -7.36 -24.39 70.53
CA PHE A 4 -8.63 -24.15 71.19
C PHE A 4 -9.57 -23.19 70.43
N ALA A 5 -10.75 -23.55 70.04
CA ALA A 5 -11.98 -24.04 70.72
C ALA A 5 -12.63 -23.02 71.69
N ALA A 6 -13.86 -22.59 71.34
CA ALA A 6 -14.98 -22.68 72.30
C ALA A 6 -16.26 -21.96 71.79
N THR A 7 -17.35 -22.72 71.76
CA THR A 7 -18.78 -22.26 71.89
C THR A 7 -19.15 -22.12 73.36
N PRO A 8 -20.21 -21.39 73.78
CA PRO A 8 -21.47 -22.02 74.20
C PRO A 8 -22.75 -21.21 73.84
N ARG A 9 -23.84 -21.80 73.47
CA ARG A 9 -25.03 -22.32 74.16
C ARG A 9 -25.54 -21.55 75.39
N TRP A 10 -26.87 -21.18 75.36
CA TRP A 10 -27.92 -21.28 76.39
C TRP A 10 -29.22 -20.67 75.84
N LEU A 11 -30.28 -21.44 75.70
CA LEU A 11 -31.51 -21.66 76.53
C LEU A 11 -32.28 -20.36 76.81
N GLY A 12 -33.48 -20.12 76.41
CA GLY A 12 -34.71 -20.84 76.55
C GLY A 12 -35.62 -20.20 77.57
N VAL A 13 -36.85 -19.77 77.24
CA VAL A 13 -38.00 -19.80 78.17
C VAL A 13 -39.30 -19.68 77.36
N ARG A 14 -40.20 -20.62 77.57
CA ARG A 14 -41.63 -20.68 77.21
C ARG A 14 -42.43 -19.78 78.18
N LEU A 15 -43.55 -19.18 77.73
CA LEU A 15 -44.82 -19.24 78.45
C LEU A 15 -46.02 -18.89 77.59
N ALA A 16 -47.05 -19.67 77.75
CA ALA A 16 -48.36 -19.71 77.11
C ALA A 16 -49.41 -18.82 77.83
N ILE A 17 -50.57 -18.74 77.19
CA ILE A 17 -51.97 -18.57 77.73
C ILE A 17 -52.67 -17.57 76.84
N ALA A 18 -53.59 -17.91 76.01
CA ALA A 18 -54.97 -18.47 76.09
C ALA A 18 -56.06 -17.42 75.89
N LEU A 19 -56.90 -17.72 74.88
CA LEU A 19 -58.34 -17.52 74.79
C LEU A 19 -58.98 -16.10 74.94
N VAL A 20 -59.71 -15.63 73.89
CA VAL A 20 -61.18 -15.50 73.91
C VAL A 20 -61.75 -15.14 72.53
N THR A 21 -62.72 -15.87 72.12
CA THR A 21 -63.73 -15.82 71.08
C THR A 21 -64.32 -14.43 70.74
N GLY A 22 -64.54 -14.20 69.43
CA GLY A 22 -65.42 -13.11 68.98
C GLY A 22 -65.66 -13.21 67.45
N TRP A 23 -66.76 -13.71 67.07
CA TRP A 23 -67.35 -13.90 65.80
C TRP A 23 -67.83 -12.58 65.21
N THR A 24 -67.27 -12.11 64.06
CA THR A 24 -67.97 -11.24 63.10
C THR A 24 -67.49 -11.42 61.75
N VAL A 25 -68.31 -12.02 60.90
CA VAL A 25 -68.20 -12.11 59.46
C VAL A 25 -68.38 -10.72 58.87
N MET A 26 -67.36 -10.10 58.34
CA MET A 26 -67.45 -8.98 57.39
C MET A 26 -66.84 -9.40 56.06
N VAL A 27 -67.73 -9.55 55.08
CA VAL A 27 -67.38 -9.68 53.67
C VAL A 27 -66.76 -8.37 53.23
N SER A 28 -65.43 -8.30 53.20
CA SER A 28 -64.67 -7.26 52.52
C SER A 28 -64.38 -7.67 51.11
N GLY A 29 -65.13 -7.11 50.15
CA GLY A 29 -64.82 -7.17 48.76
C GLY A 29 -63.40 -6.58 48.53
N VAL A 30 -62.45 -7.45 48.14
CA VAL A 30 -61.13 -7.02 47.68
C VAL A 30 -61.33 -6.33 46.32
N MET A 31 -61.48 -5.03 46.36
CA MET A 31 -61.38 -4.17 45.18
C MET A 31 -59.92 -4.21 44.74
N GLN A 32 -59.60 -5.07 43.76
CA GLN A 32 -58.32 -5.05 43.06
C GLN A 32 -58.24 -3.69 42.39
N ALA A 33 -57.56 -2.74 43.03
CA ALA A 33 -57.11 -1.54 42.40
C ALA A 33 -56.12 -1.94 41.29
N GLN A 34 -56.55 -1.92 40.03
CA GLN A 34 -55.67 -1.94 38.88
C GLN A 34 -54.81 -0.70 39.01
N LEU A 35 -53.53 -0.89 39.39
CA LEU A 35 -52.50 0.14 39.27
C LEU A 35 -52.51 0.64 37.82
N PRO A 36 -52.58 1.95 37.57
CA PRO A 36 -52.47 2.49 36.21
C PRO A 36 -51.18 1.99 35.62
N SER A 37 -51.24 1.32 34.50
CA SER A 37 -50.06 0.88 33.71
C SER A 37 -49.24 2.15 33.42
N GLN A 38 -48.06 2.28 34.00
CA GLN A 38 -47.14 3.32 33.62
C GLN A 38 -46.96 3.32 32.13
N PRO A 39 -47.02 4.46 31.44
CA PRO A 39 -46.80 4.50 30.00
C PRO A 39 -45.42 3.92 29.68
N SER A 40 -45.37 2.92 28.80
CA SER A 40 -44.15 2.31 28.40
C SER A 40 -43.16 3.36 27.88
N PRO A 41 -41.90 3.38 28.32
CA PRO A 41 -40.96 4.42 27.93
C PRO A 41 -40.73 4.43 26.40
N PRO A 42 -40.73 5.61 25.75
CA PRO A 42 -40.41 5.71 24.33
C PRO A 42 -38.95 5.38 24.12
N VAL A 43 -38.65 4.48 23.13
CA VAL A 43 -37.32 4.05 22.81
C VAL A 43 -37.09 4.16 21.30
N PRO A 44 -36.04 4.87 20.84
CA PRO A 44 -35.73 4.96 19.41
C PRO A 44 -35.24 3.62 18.88
N ILE A 45 -35.85 3.20 17.79
CA ILE A 45 -35.52 1.96 17.09
C ILE A 45 -35.19 2.24 15.63
N VAL A 46 -34.34 1.38 15.04
CA VAL A 46 -34.11 1.34 13.59
C VAL A 46 -34.32 -0.06 13.04
N ARG A 47 -34.63 -0.15 11.76
CA ARG A 47 -34.49 -1.40 11.01
C ARG A 47 -33.10 -1.52 10.47
N PRO A 48 -32.50 -2.73 10.41
CA PRO A 48 -31.22 -2.96 9.79
C PRO A 48 -31.25 -2.47 8.32
N LYS A 49 -30.19 -1.77 7.91
CA LYS A 49 -30.04 -1.36 6.51
C LYS A 49 -29.43 -2.52 5.72
N MET A 50 -30.11 -2.95 4.66
CA MET A 50 -29.50 -3.88 3.71
C MET A 50 -28.65 -3.12 2.71
N GLN A 51 -27.37 -3.46 2.64
CA GLN A 51 -26.42 -2.86 1.72
C GLN A 51 -25.43 -3.92 1.21
N SER A 52 -25.00 -3.77 -0.05
CA SER A 52 -23.92 -4.58 -0.58
C SER A 52 -22.60 -4.11 0.04
N VAL A 53 -21.93 -4.98 0.76
CA VAL A 53 -20.66 -4.68 1.43
C VAL A 53 -19.60 -5.67 0.95
N ALA A 54 -18.47 -5.14 0.50
CA ALA A 54 -17.32 -5.97 0.17
C ALA A 54 -16.50 -6.22 1.43
N ASP A 55 -16.08 -7.47 1.63
CA ASP A 55 -15.14 -7.80 2.69
C ASP A 55 -13.75 -7.37 2.29
N TYR A 56 -13.05 -6.72 3.23
CA TYR A 56 -11.67 -6.27 3.07
C TYR A 56 -10.78 -6.88 4.15
N VAL A 57 -9.55 -7.18 3.79
CA VAL A 57 -8.48 -7.39 4.74
C VAL A 57 -7.68 -6.09 4.87
N GLU A 58 -7.45 -5.67 6.11
CA GLU A 58 -6.60 -4.52 6.42
C GLU A 58 -5.25 -5.03 6.94
N ILE A 59 -4.18 -4.56 6.33
CA ILE A 59 -2.81 -4.94 6.65
C ILE A 59 -1.93 -3.71 6.74
N THR A 60 -0.93 -3.77 7.59
CA THR A 60 0.08 -2.72 7.68
C THR A 60 1.21 -3.01 6.69
N GLY A 61 1.66 -1.97 6.03
CA GLY A 61 2.76 -2.04 5.08
C GLY A 61 3.62 -0.77 5.13
N ASN A 62 4.53 -0.66 4.17
CA ASN A 62 5.41 0.48 4.03
C ASN A 62 5.36 1.03 2.62
N ALA A 63 5.42 2.35 2.49
CA ALA A 63 5.66 3.00 1.22
C ALA A 63 7.10 2.77 0.78
N ALA A 64 7.31 2.55 -0.52
CA ALA A 64 8.62 2.32 -1.12
C ALA A 64 8.72 3.05 -2.47
N ALA A 65 9.90 3.54 -2.80
CA ALA A 65 10.14 4.15 -4.10
C ALA A 65 10.03 3.10 -5.22
N VAL A 66 9.52 3.50 -6.38
CA VAL A 66 9.52 2.65 -7.59
C VAL A 66 10.96 2.47 -8.07
N ASN A 67 11.72 3.55 -8.13
CA ASN A 67 13.12 3.55 -8.47
C ASN A 67 13.90 4.42 -7.47
N ALA A 68 15.02 3.90 -6.98
CA ALA A 68 16.00 4.64 -6.20
C ALA A 68 17.38 4.25 -6.71
N VAL A 69 18.15 5.22 -7.23
CA VAL A 69 19.43 4.96 -7.88
C VAL A 69 20.49 5.93 -7.34
N LYS A 70 21.62 5.36 -6.96
CA LYS A 70 22.81 6.16 -6.65
C LYS A 70 23.48 6.60 -7.94
N LEU A 71 23.58 7.89 -8.14
CA LEU A 71 24.32 8.52 -9.23
C LEU A 71 25.81 8.43 -8.92
N ILE A 72 26.55 7.74 -9.77
CA ILE A 72 27.97 7.49 -9.58
C ILE A 72 28.79 8.10 -10.70
N ALA A 73 29.98 8.60 -10.37
CA ALA A 73 30.97 9.01 -11.36
C ALA A 73 31.51 7.74 -12.07
N ARG A 74 31.39 7.71 -13.41
CA ARG A 74 31.89 6.60 -14.25
C ARG A 74 33.27 6.85 -14.82
N VAL A 75 33.73 8.10 -14.74
CA VAL A 75 35.04 8.57 -15.21
C VAL A 75 35.72 9.38 -14.12
N GLU A 76 37.04 9.38 -14.12
CA GLU A 76 37.86 10.12 -13.16
C GLU A 76 38.01 11.59 -13.56
N GLY A 77 37.93 12.50 -12.59
CA GLY A 77 38.13 13.93 -12.80
C GLY A 77 37.66 14.74 -11.62
N TYR A 78 37.90 16.05 -11.69
CA TYR A 78 37.34 16.97 -10.70
C TYR A 78 35.85 17.18 -10.94
N LEU A 79 35.03 17.16 -9.87
CA LEU A 79 33.65 17.59 -9.97
C LEU A 79 33.63 19.10 -10.21
N ASP A 80 33.21 19.52 -11.40
CA ASP A 80 33.29 20.92 -11.84
C ASP A 80 32.05 21.70 -11.37
N GLN A 81 30.86 21.23 -11.68
CA GLN A 81 29.61 21.94 -11.41
C GLN A 81 28.48 21.02 -10.94
N LEU A 82 27.67 21.58 -10.01
CA LEU A 82 26.35 21.06 -9.64
C LEU A 82 25.29 21.91 -10.37
N HIS A 83 24.40 21.24 -11.10
CA HIS A 83 23.31 21.90 -11.85
C HIS A 83 21.95 21.75 -11.15
N CYS A 84 21.90 21.05 -10.04
CA CYS A 84 20.69 20.84 -9.25
C CYS A 84 20.93 21.21 -7.78
N ALA A 85 19.89 21.69 -7.13
CA ALA A 85 19.88 21.88 -5.68
C ALA A 85 19.46 20.55 -4.99
N ASP A 86 19.91 20.36 -3.75
CA ASP A 86 19.49 19.26 -2.91
C ASP A 86 17.98 19.31 -2.70
N GLY A 87 17.31 18.19 -2.86
CA GLY A 87 15.86 18.07 -2.76
C GLY A 87 15.09 18.56 -3.98
N GLN A 88 15.75 18.97 -5.06
CA GLN A 88 15.11 19.44 -6.28
C GLN A 88 14.54 18.28 -7.09
N PHE A 89 13.38 18.51 -7.70
CA PHE A 89 12.81 17.60 -8.70
C PHE A 89 13.57 17.73 -10.02
N ALA A 90 14.02 16.62 -10.58
CA ALA A 90 14.69 16.54 -11.87
C ALA A 90 13.89 15.63 -12.82
N LYS A 91 13.82 16.03 -14.09
CA LYS A 91 13.25 15.21 -15.16
C LYS A 91 14.30 14.29 -15.75
N LYS A 92 13.87 13.18 -16.30
CA LYS A 92 14.74 12.27 -17.05
C LYS A 92 15.54 13.02 -18.11
N GLY A 93 16.87 12.86 -18.06
CA GLY A 93 17.81 13.50 -18.99
C GLY A 93 18.35 14.84 -18.51
N ASP A 94 17.79 15.45 -17.45
CA ASP A 94 18.32 16.68 -16.88
C ASP A 94 19.78 16.48 -16.44
N LEU A 95 20.63 17.46 -16.74
CA LEU A 95 22.02 17.48 -16.32
C LEU A 95 22.10 17.82 -14.83
N LEU A 96 22.70 16.94 -14.05
CA LEU A 96 22.78 17.09 -12.59
C LEU A 96 24.20 17.47 -12.13
N PHE A 97 25.21 16.82 -12.72
CA PHE A 97 26.61 17.05 -12.37
C PHE A 97 27.46 17.09 -13.64
N THR A 98 28.47 17.93 -13.64
CA THR A 98 29.50 17.94 -14.67
C THR A 98 30.86 17.64 -14.03
N ILE A 99 31.54 16.63 -14.56
CA ILE A 99 32.92 16.29 -14.23
C ILE A 99 33.80 17.02 -15.26
N GLN A 100 35.01 17.43 -14.90
CA GLN A 100 35.96 18.15 -15.76
C GLN A 100 36.08 17.48 -17.14
N GLN A 101 35.80 18.25 -18.19
CA GLN A 101 35.64 17.72 -19.54
C GLN A 101 36.90 17.88 -20.41
N ASP A 102 37.83 18.75 -20.04
CA ASP A 102 38.92 19.19 -20.94
C ASP A 102 39.73 18.01 -21.46
N GLN A 103 40.20 17.15 -20.57
CA GLN A 103 40.96 15.96 -20.93
C GLN A 103 40.18 15.02 -21.91
N TYR A 104 38.88 14.88 -21.72
CA TYR A 104 38.04 14.02 -22.54
C TYR A 104 37.72 14.64 -23.91
N LYS A 105 37.61 15.98 -23.98
CA LYS A 105 37.49 16.70 -25.24
C LYS A 105 38.77 16.58 -26.07
N ASP A 106 39.95 16.71 -25.43
CA ASP A 106 41.22 16.54 -26.08
C ASP A 106 41.41 15.12 -26.61
N GLN A 107 41.07 14.10 -25.83
CA GLN A 107 41.08 12.70 -26.27
C GLN A 107 40.15 12.47 -27.46
N LEU A 108 38.97 13.04 -27.47
CA LEU A 108 38.03 12.95 -28.58
C LEU A 108 38.58 13.61 -29.82
N GLN A 109 39.19 14.79 -29.70
CA GLN A 109 39.82 15.51 -30.80
C GLN A 109 41.02 14.72 -31.39
N GLN A 110 41.85 14.14 -30.54
CA GLN A 110 42.95 13.28 -30.95
C GLN A 110 42.44 12.04 -31.74
N ALA A 111 41.40 11.37 -31.24
CA ALA A 111 40.80 10.25 -31.93
C ALA A 111 40.18 10.61 -33.29
N GLN A 112 39.56 11.78 -33.38
CA GLN A 112 39.03 12.34 -34.63
C GLN A 112 40.14 12.62 -35.66
N ALA A 113 41.27 13.16 -35.22
CA ALA A 113 42.43 13.35 -36.09
C ALA A 113 42.99 12.03 -36.67
N GLN A 114 42.97 10.97 -35.85
CA GLN A 114 43.36 9.64 -36.32
C GLN A 114 42.41 9.08 -37.40
N VAL A 115 41.10 9.34 -37.28
CA VAL A 115 40.13 8.97 -38.34
C VAL A 115 40.42 9.70 -39.63
N LEU A 116 40.73 11.02 -39.58
CA LEU A 116 41.07 11.81 -40.77
C LEU A 116 42.36 11.25 -41.46
N ALA A 117 43.39 10.90 -40.69
CA ALA A 117 44.62 10.32 -41.22
C ALA A 117 44.37 8.95 -41.88
N ALA A 118 43.62 8.06 -41.21
CA ALA A 118 43.25 6.74 -41.74
C ALA A 118 42.40 6.88 -43.01
N GLN A 119 41.48 7.83 -43.04
CA GLN A 119 40.66 8.08 -44.23
C GLN A 119 41.46 8.56 -45.43
N ALA A 120 42.45 9.47 -45.21
CA ALA A 120 43.36 9.89 -46.27
C ALA A 120 44.18 8.74 -46.82
N LEU A 121 44.69 7.85 -45.95
CA LEU A 121 45.39 6.65 -46.36
C LEU A 121 44.53 5.71 -47.20
N LEU A 122 43.28 5.52 -46.79
CA LEU A 122 42.32 4.71 -47.54
C LEU A 122 42.02 5.27 -48.92
N VAL A 123 41.81 6.60 -49.01
CA VAL A 123 41.59 7.28 -50.30
C VAL A 123 42.79 7.12 -51.22
N TYR A 124 44.01 7.28 -50.70
CA TYR A 124 45.24 7.05 -51.45
C TYR A 124 45.31 5.60 -51.96
N ALA A 125 45.12 4.60 -51.07
CA ALA A 125 45.18 3.22 -51.45
C ALA A 125 44.11 2.83 -52.52
N LYS A 126 42.87 3.36 -52.38
CA LYS A 126 41.80 3.18 -53.38
C LYS A 126 42.18 3.76 -54.75
N THR A 127 42.80 4.95 -54.77
CA THR A 127 43.26 5.60 -56.01
C THR A 127 44.35 4.77 -56.69
N GLU A 128 45.34 4.25 -55.91
CA GLU A 128 46.40 3.39 -56.45
C GLU A 128 45.88 2.06 -57.00
N VAL A 129 44.92 1.40 -56.34
CA VAL A 129 44.23 0.21 -56.86
C VAL A 129 43.65 0.50 -58.26
N GLY A 130 42.93 1.65 -58.37
CA GLY A 130 42.35 2.05 -59.67
C GLY A 130 43.40 2.33 -60.75
N ARG A 131 44.50 3.02 -60.37
CA ARG A 131 45.62 3.33 -61.27
C ARG A 131 46.30 2.04 -61.77
N TYR A 132 46.75 1.16 -60.86
CA TYR A 132 47.48 -0.09 -61.26
C TYR A 132 46.50 -1.03 -61.97
N SER A 133 45.27 -1.15 -61.64
CA SER A 133 44.27 -1.91 -62.40
C SER A 133 44.13 -1.44 -63.84
N ALA A 134 44.23 -0.15 -64.11
CA ALA A 134 44.19 0.42 -65.44
C ALA A 134 45.50 0.21 -66.20
N LEU A 135 46.68 0.20 -65.52
CA LEU A 135 48.00 -0.08 -66.12
C LEU A 135 48.14 -1.57 -66.54
N VAL A 136 47.65 -2.50 -65.71
CA VAL A 136 47.64 -3.96 -66.07
C VAL A 136 46.86 -4.20 -67.36
N LYS A 137 45.72 -3.53 -67.58
CA LYS A 137 44.94 -3.60 -68.82
C LYS A 137 45.67 -3.11 -70.04
N LYS A 138 46.79 -2.40 -69.88
CA LYS A 138 47.63 -1.82 -70.89
C LYS A 138 48.98 -2.50 -70.96
N ASP A 139 49.16 -3.66 -70.28
CA ASP A 139 50.42 -4.42 -70.17
C ASP A 139 51.61 -3.59 -69.58
N ALA A 140 51.27 -2.52 -68.81
CA ALA A 140 52.24 -1.56 -68.23
C ALA A 140 52.46 -1.76 -66.68
N ALA A 141 51.86 -2.78 -66.07
CA ALA A 141 52.06 -3.23 -64.69
C ALA A 141 51.75 -4.70 -64.54
N THR A 142 52.17 -5.33 -63.42
CA THR A 142 51.94 -6.71 -63.08
C THR A 142 50.71 -6.93 -62.21
N GLN A 143 50.07 -8.10 -62.26
CA GLN A 143 48.95 -8.46 -61.37
C GLN A 143 49.39 -8.43 -59.91
N VAL A 144 50.65 -8.82 -59.62
CA VAL A 144 51.16 -8.77 -58.21
C VAL A 144 51.16 -7.37 -57.62
N GLU A 145 51.39 -6.35 -58.44
CA GLU A 145 51.32 -4.95 -58.00
C GLU A 145 49.88 -4.56 -57.68
N VAL A 146 48.87 -4.97 -58.45
CA VAL A 146 47.44 -4.76 -58.15
C VAL A 146 47.08 -5.46 -56.86
N ASP A 147 47.44 -6.74 -56.69
CA ASP A 147 47.12 -7.51 -55.48
C ASP A 147 47.76 -6.89 -54.24
N SER A 148 48.98 -6.35 -54.35
CA SER A 148 49.63 -5.58 -53.25
C SER A 148 48.81 -4.34 -52.85
N TRP A 149 48.32 -3.58 -53.85
CA TRP A 149 47.49 -2.39 -53.53
C TRP A 149 46.10 -2.77 -53.04
N VAL A 150 45.50 -3.89 -53.48
CA VAL A 150 44.25 -4.42 -52.90
C VAL A 150 44.45 -4.78 -51.45
N TYR A 151 45.56 -5.42 -51.08
CA TYR A 151 45.91 -5.71 -49.69
C TYR A 151 46.09 -4.40 -48.88
N LYS A 152 46.82 -3.42 -49.40
CA LYS A 152 47.02 -2.11 -48.72
C LYS A 152 45.70 -1.38 -48.52
N ARG A 153 44.80 -1.43 -49.49
CA ARG A 153 43.45 -0.87 -49.36
C ARG A 153 42.68 -1.56 -48.22
N ALA A 154 42.66 -2.88 -48.18
CA ALA A 154 42.00 -3.63 -47.12
C ALA A 154 42.60 -3.32 -45.75
N SER A 155 43.92 -3.18 -45.64
CA SER A 155 44.62 -2.77 -44.43
C SER A 155 44.22 -1.34 -44.00
N ALA A 156 44.13 -0.39 -44.95
CA ALA A 156 43.70 0.98 -44.65
C ALA A 156 42.22 1.04 -44.24
N GLU A 157 41.36 0.18 -44.82
CA GLU A 157 39.96 0.05 -44.38
C GLU A 157 39.87 -0.44 -42.93
N ALA A 158 40.66 -1.44 -42.55
CA ALA A 158 40.74 -1.94 -41.18
C ALA A 158 41.25 -0.88 -40.20
N GLN A 159 42.28 -0.09 -40.61
CA GLN A 159 42.80 1.03 -39.80
C GLN A 159 41.75 2.12 -39.59
N LEU A 160 40.99 2.48 -40.62
CA LEU A 160 39.87 3.45 -40.50
C LEU A 160 38.80 2.94 -39.53
N PHE A 161 38.43 1.67 -39.64
CA PHE A 161 37.45 1.07 -38.72
C PHE A 161 37.96 1.11 -37.26
N GLY A 162 39.22 0.79 -37.02
CA GLY A 162 39.84 0.88 -35.70
C GLY A 162 39.85 2.32 -35.14
N ALA A 163 40.21 3.30 -36.00
CA ALA A 163 40.18 4.73 -35.60
C ALA A 163 38.74 5.23 -35.27
N GLN A 164 37.75 4.78 -36.04
CA GLN A 164 36.35 5.08 -35.76
C GLN A 164 35.89 4.51 -34.40
N ALA A 165 36.31 3.30 -34.05
CA ALA A 165 36.05 2.70 -32.74
C ALA A 165 36.66 3.51 -31.59
N GLN A 166 37.89 4.07 -31.80
CA GLN A 166 38.49 4.98 -30.79
C GLN A 166 37.71 6.28 -30.62
N VAL A 167 37.18 6.86 -31.69
CA VAL A 167 36.27 8.04 -31.57
C VAL A 167 35.01 7.69 -30.79
N ALA A 168 34.42 6.51 -31.04
CA ALA A 168 33.24 6.08 -30.29
C ALA A 168 33.52 5.95 -28.78
N LEU A 169 34.67 5.35 -28.42
CA LEU A 169 35.11 5.20 -27.05
C LEU A 169 35.36 6.57 -26.38
N ALA A 170 36.11 7.47 -27.05
CA ALA A 170 36.38 8.81 -26.52
C ALA A 170 35.09 9.63 -26.34
N ARG A 171 34.14 9.52 -27.28
CA ARG A 171 32.83 10.16 -27.18
C ARG A 171 31.99 9.61 -26.01
N LEU A 172 32.05 8.30 -25.79
CA LEU A 172 31.37 7.66 -24.65
C LEU A 172 31.95 8.17 -23.32
N ASN A 173 33.27 8.22 -23.19
CA ASN A 173 33.92 8.73 -21.98
C ASN A 173 33.60 10.21 -21.74
N LEU A 174 33.59 11.04 -22.78
CA LEU A 174 33.14 12.42 -22.68
C LEU A 174 31.66 12.49 -22.24
N GLY A 175 30.79 11.61 -22.75
CA GLY A 175 29.40 11.54 -22.31
C GLY A 175 29.25 11.16 -20.83
N TYR A 176 30.17 10.38 -20.27
CA TYR A 176 30.16 10.02 -18.85
C TYR A 176 30.60 11.16 -17.93
N THR A 177 31.19 12.24 -18.45
CA THR A 177 31.46 13.45 -17.67
C THR A 177 30.19 14.23 -17.33
N GLU A 178 29.10 13.99 -18.03
CA GLU A 178 27.77 14.56 -17.79
C GLU A 178 26.90 13.52 -17.09
N VAL A 179 26.67 13.72 -15.79
CA VAL A 179 25.79 12.84 -15.02
C VAL A 179 24.38 13.38 -15.10
N ARG A 180 23.51 12.59 -15.73
CA ARG A 180 22.12 12.98 -16.00
C ARG A 180 21.15 12.11 -15.22
N ALA A 181 19.95 12.65 -14.95
CA ALA A 181 18.86 11.93 -14.30
C ALA A 181 18.38 10.76 -15.17
N PRO A 182 18.37 9.51 -14.66
CA PRO A 182 17.92 8.35 -15.41
C PRO A 182 16.39 8.25 -15.53
N PHE A 183 15.66 8.89 -14.63
CA PHE A 183 14.19 8.96 -14.57
C PHE A 183 13.76 10.24 -13.83
N ASP A 184 12.46 10.54 -13.87
CA ASP A 184 11.86 11.66 -13.13
C ASP A 184 11.87 11.36 -11.64
N GLY A 185 12.44 12.27 -10.83
CA GLY A 185 12.56 12.02 -9.39
C GLY A 185 13.13 13.19 -8.61
N ILE A 186 13.20 13.02 -7.30
CA ILE A 186 13.83 13.98 -6.39
C ILE A 186 15.30 13.60 -6.22
N VAL A 187 16.19 14.57 -6.44
CA VAL A 187 17.62 14.43 -6.17
C VAL A 187 17.84 14.62 -4.68
N GLY A 188 18.41 13.64 -4.02
CA GLY A 188 18.79 13.72 -2.61
C GLY A 188 19.97 14.68 -2.39
N LYS A 189 20.48 14.70 -1.17
CA LYS A 189 21.66 15.50 -0.84
C LYS A 189 22.86 15.05 -1.68
N HIS A 190 23.62 16.02 -2.23
CA HIS A 190 24.91 15.72 -2.83
C HIS A 190 25.91 15.20 -1.78
N LEU A 191 26.74 14.25 -2.18
CA LEU A 191 27.69 13.55 -1.30
C LEU A 191 29.12 14.06 -1.50
N VAL A 192 29.37 14.80 -2.58
CA VAL A 192 30.69 15.32 -2.96
C VAL A 192 30.53 16.76 -3.43
N ASP A 193 31.36 17.66 -2.89
CA ASP A 193 31.39 19.07 -3.28
C ASP A 193 32.19 19.29 -4.56
N PRO A 194 31.90 20.36 -5.33
CA PRO A 194 32.74 20.82 -6.45
C PRO A 194 34.19 21.04 -6.04
N GLY A 195 35.11 20.70 -6.94
CA GLY A 195 36.54 20.77 -6.67
C GLY A 195 37.15 19.50 -6.10
N ASN A 196 36.35 18.52 -5.71
CA ASN A 196 36.84 17.20 -5.29
C ASN A 196 37.04 16.27 -6.49
N VAL A 197 37.99 15.34 -6.38
CA VAL A 197 38.21 14.28 -7.37
C VAL A 197 37.18 13.20 -7.18
N VAL A 198 36.55 12.77 -8.27
CA VAL A 198 35.56 11.70 -8.31
C VAL A 198 35.98 10.62 -9.31
N GLY A 199 35.49 9.39 -9.17
CA GLY A 199 35.71 8.28 -10.11
C GLY A 199 37.11 7.71 -10.09
N GLY A 200 38.01 8.12 -9.22
CA GLY A 200 39.40 7.68 -9.14
C GLY A 200 39.61 6.45 -8.25
N GLY A 201 40.75 5.78 -8.44
CA GLY A 201 41.21 4.71 -7.55
C GLY A 201 40.45 3.40 -7.60
N GLY A 202 39.65 3.15 -8.64
CA GLY A 202 38.84 1.91 -8.80
C GLY A 202 37.62 1.83 -7.89
N GLN A 203 37.34 2.86 -7.11
CA GLN A 203 36.13 2.96 -6.29
C GLN A 203 35.06 3.83 -6.99
N GLN A 204 33.84 3.34 -6.97
CA GLN A 204 32.70 4.11 -7.48
C GLN A 204 32.36 5.23 -6.50
N THR A 205 32.57 6.49 -6.91
CA THR A 205 32.20 7.65 -6.12
C THR A 205 30.73 7.97 -6.33
N ALA A 206 29.93 7.82 -5.28
CA ALA A 206 28.52 8.24 -5.30
C ALA A 206 28.44 9.78 -5.19
N LEU A 207 27.71 10.40 -6.10
CA LEU A 207 27.51 11.86 -6.17
C LEU A 207 26.24 12.30 -5.44
N ALA A 208 25.14 11.59 -5.66
CA ALA A 208 23.84 11.78 -5.01
C ALA A 208 23.00 10.50 -5.18
N GLU A 209 21.81 10.50 -4.58
CA GLU A 209 20.77 9.52 -4.85
C GLU A 209 19.57 10.21 -5.51
N ILE A 210 19.00 9.62 -6.56
CA ILE A 210 17.74 10.08 -7.14
C ILE A 210 16.65 9.07 -6.84
N THR A 211 15.51 9.56 -6.35
CA THR A 211 14.38 8.73 -5.91
C THR A 211 13.12 9.13 -6.63
N GLN A 212 12.47 8.16 -7.25
CA GLN A 212 11.17 8.35 -7.89
C GLN A 212 10.07 8.25 -6.84
N LEU A 213 9.31 9.33 -6.67
CA LEU A 213 8.22 9.42 -5.70
C LEU A 213 6.83 9.30 -6.32
N ASP A 214 6.69 9.49 -7.62
CA ASP A 214 5.44 9.29 -8.36
C ASP A 214 5.73 8.51 -9.65
N PRO A 215 5.04 7.35 -9.83
CA PRO A 215 4.22 6.66 -8.85
C PRO A 215 5.02 6.13 -7.66
N ILE A 216 4.34 5.70 -6.59
CA ILE A 216 4.95 5.11 -5.40
C ILE A 216 4.43 3.70 -5.17
N PHE A 217 5.27 2.80 -4.65
CA PHE A 217 4.87 1.49 -4.22
C PHE A 217 4.41 1.50 -2.76
N VAL A 218 3.47 0.61 -2.47
CA VAL A 218 3.10 0.22 -1.11
C VAL A 218 3.31 -1.29 -0.99
N VAL A 219 4.14 -1.70 -0.06
CA VAL A 219 4.53 -3.09 0.15
C VAL A 219 3.97 -3.55 1.49
N ALA A 220 3.25 -4.66 1.49
CA ALA A 220 2.72 -5.27 2.70
C ALA A 220 2.79 -6.79 2.62
N ASN A 221 2.69 -7.44 3.77
CA ASN A 221 2.77 -8.88 3.91
C ASN A 221 1.44 -9.45 4.40
N LEU A 222 0.85 -10.36 3.64
CA LEU A 222 -0.33 -11.14 4.03
C LEU A 222 0.09 -12.40 4.78
N SER A 223 -0.54 -12.69 5.90
CA SER A 223 -0.34 -13.97 6.58
C SER A 223 -0.90 -15.14 5.76
N GLU A 224 -0.38 -16.33 5.95
CA GLU A 224 -0.87 -17.54 5.28
C GLU A 224 -2.39 -17.72 5.47
N GLN A 225 -2.90 -17.45 6.68
CA GLN A 225 -4.34 -17.53 6.96
C GLN A 225 -5.17 -16.58 6.10
N GLN A 226 -4.73 -15.32 5.94
CA GLN A 226 -5.40 -14.34 5.08
C GLN A 226 -5.35 -14.76 3.61
N VAL A 227 -4.24 -15.32 3.15
CA VAL A 227 -4.10 -15.86 1.79
C VAL A 227 -5.07 -17.00 1.55
N LEU A 228 -5.19 -17.93 2.51
CA LEU A 228 -6.12 -19.05 2.42
C LEU A 228 -7.58 -18.57 2.40
N GLN A 229 -7.94 -17.59 3.22
CA GLN A 229 -9.28 -16.98 3.21
C GLN A 229 -9.61 -16.33 1.87
N ILE A 230 -8.68 -15.53 1.32
CA ILE A 230 -8.84 -14.90 -0.01
C ILE A 230 -9.04 -16.00 -1.07
N ARG A 231 -8.23 -17.04 -1.06
CA ARG A 231 -8.37 -18.16 -2.01
C ARG A 231 -9.69 -18.90 -1.89
N GLN A 232 -10.17 -19.13 -0.68
CA GLN A 232 -11.48 -19.76 -0.44
C GLN A 232 -12.63 -18.90 -0.97
N ASN A 233 -12.57 -17.58 -0.76
CA ASN A 233 -13.59 -16.63 -1.22
C ASN A 233 -13.60 -16.47 -2.75
N LEU A 234 -12.44 -16.55 -3.39
CA LEU A 234 -12.34 -16.53 -4.85
C LEU A 234 -12.82 -17.82 -5.51
N GLY A 235 -12.96 -18.91 -4.74
CA GLY A 235 -13.41 -20.20 -5.23
C GLY A 235 -12.52 -20.76 -6.33
N GLN A 236 -13.16 -21.25 -7.43
CA GLN A 236 -12.41 -21.81 -8.57
C GLN A 236 -11.85 -20.74 -9.55
N HIS A 237 -12.14 -19.46 -9.34
CA HIS A 237 -11.64 -18.40 -10.18
C HIS A 237 -10.14 -18.21 -9.89
N ARG A 238 -9.31 -18.72 -10.78
CA ARG A 238 -7.86 -18.42 -10.77
C ARG A 238 -7.69 -17.00 -11.27
N LEU A 239 -7.26 -16.09 -10.40
CA LEU A 239 -6.83 -14.78 -10.83
C LEU A 239 -5.58 -14.95 -11.72
N THR A 240 -5.65 -14.43 -12.92
CA THR A 240 -4.48 -14.31 -13.80
C THR A 240 -3.64 -13.10 -13.37
N LEU A 241 -2.40 -13.01 -13.83
CA LEU A 241 -1.56 -11.81 -13.59
C LEU A 241 -2.27 -10.54 -14.09
N THR A 242 -3.00 -10.65 -15.21
CA THR A 242 -3.79 -9.53 -15.76
C THR A 242 -4.94 -9.12 -14.84
N ASP A 243 -5.51 -10.05 -14.10
CA ASP A 243 -6.61 -9.75 -13.17
C ASP A 243 -6.08 -9.14 -11.86
N LEU A 244 -4.86 -9.51 -11.42
CA LEU A 244 -4.21 -8.91 -10.26
C LEU A 244 -4.03 -7.40 -10.41
N HIS A 245 -3.63 -6.93 -11.59
CA HIS A 245 -3.49 -5.49 -11.88
C HIS A 245 -4.81 -4.72 -11.85
N LYS A 246 -5.95 -5.41 -11.83
CA LYS A 246 -7.29 -4.80 -11.70
C LYS A 246 -7.79 -4.77 -10.26
N VAL A 247 -7.12 -5.48 -9.34
CA VAL A 247 -7.53 -5.49 -7.94
C VAL A 247 -7.23 -4.14 -7.30
N PRO A 248 -8.24 -3.41 -6.84
CA PRO A 248 -8.02 -2.13 -6.20
C PRO A 248 -7.32 -2.30 -4.85
N VAL A 249 -6.53 -1.32 -4.51
CA VAL A 249 -5.86 -1.20 -3.22
C VAL A 249 -6.19 0.16 -2.64
N ASP A 250 -6.82 0.19 -1.49
CA ASP A 250 -7.06 1.43 -0.76
C ASP A 250 -5.95 1.61 0.28
N VAL A 251 -5.41 2.82 0.37
CA VAL A 251 -4.27 3.13 1.24
C VAL A 251 -4.55 4.35 2.11
N ALA A 252 -4.20 4.22 3.38
CA ALA A 252 -4.26 5.29 4.38
C ALA A 252 -2.94 5.40 5.15
N LEU A 253 -2.59 6.59 5.58
CA LEU A 253 -1.56 6.81 6.59
C LEU A 253 -2.05 6.36 7.96
N SER A 254 -1.14 6.22 8.92
CA SER A 254 -1.46 5.70 10.26
C SER A 254 -2.44 6.59 11.05
N ASP A 255 -2.43 7.89 10.78
CA ASP A 255 -3.27 8.93 11.43
C ASP A 255 -4.61 9.16 10.73
N GLU A 256 -4.81 8.60 9.53
CA GLU A 256 -6.06 8.77 8.78
C GLU A 256 -7.08 7.70 9.17
N THR A 257 -8.33 8.09 9.37
CA THR A 257 -9.44 7.15 9.64
C THR A 257 -10.05 6.56 8.37
N ALA A 258 -9.98 7.30 7.26
CA ALA A 258 -10.44 6.89 5.94
C ALA A 258 -9.27 6.40 5.08
N PHE A 259 -9.56 5.80 3.93
CA PHE A 259 -8.60 5.38 2.93
C PHE A 259 -8.72 6.29 1.69
N PRO A 260 -8.11 7.49 1.71
CA PRO A 260 -8.33 8.48 0.65
C PRO A 260 -7.55 8.18 -0.65
N ARG A 261 -6.56 7.28 -0.59
CA ARG A 261 -5.70 6.98 -1.74
C ARG A 261 -6.05 5.61 -2.31
N GLN A 262 -6.19 5.57 -3.62
CA GLN A 262 -6.48 4.35 -4.36
C GLN A 262 -5.36 4.03 -5.34
N GLY A 263 -5.09 2.76 -5.47
CA GLY A 263 -4.13 2.21 -6.43
C GLY A 263 -4.57 0.83 -6.88
N THR A 264 -3.65 0.08 -7.45
CA THR A 264 -3.87 -1.29 -7.89
C THR A 264 -2.73 -2.19 -7.44
N ILE A 265 -3.00 -3.48 -7.31
CA ILE A 265 -1.93 -4.46 -7.10
C ILE A 265 -1.05 -4.51 -8.34
N GLU A 266 0.25 -4.39 -8.14
CA GLU A 266 1.24 -4.50 -9.22
C GLU A 266 1.97 -5.83 -9.16
N TYR A 267 2.22 -6.36 -7.94
CA TYR A 267 2.95 -7.60 -7.75
C TYR A 267 2.43 -8.38 -6.54
N VAL A 268 2.39 -9.69 -6.70
CA VAL A 268 2.16 -10.66 -5.61
C VAL A 268 3.26 -11.71 -5.70
N ALA A 269 3.93 -11.97 -4.61
CA ALA A 269 4.99 -12.99 -4.57
C ALA A 269 4.45 -14.37 -4.98
N PRO A 270 5.19 -15.16 -5.75
CA PRO A 270 4.75 -16.49 -6.20
C PRO A 270 4.77 -17.52 -5.08
N ALA A 271 5.41 -17.25 -3.96
CA ALA A 271 5.57 -18.14 -2.82
C ALA A 271 5.47 -17.39 -1.50
N ILE A 272 4.99 -18.11 -0.47
CA ILE A 272 5.03 -17.65 0.92
C ILE A 272 6.49 -17.76 1.40
N ASP A 273 6.99 -16.73 2.06
CA ASP A 273 8.29 -16.75 2.71
C ASP A 273 8.25 -17.71 3.91
N PRO A 274 9.02 -18.80 3.90
CA PRO A 274 8.98 -19.79 4.97
C PRO A 274 9.55 -19.29 6.31
N ALA A 275 10.34 -18.21 6.31
CA ALA A 275 10.90 -17.63 7.53
C ALA A 275 9.85 -16.81 8.30
N THR A 276 8.93 -16.17 7.59
CA THR A 276 7.93 -15.27 8.19
C THR A 276 6.50 -15.81 8.11
N GLY A 277 6.24 -16.83 7.27
CA GLY A 277 4.89 -17.36 7.00
C GLY A 277 4.01 -16.35 6.28
N THR A 278 4.60 -15.41 5.51
CA THR A 278 3.85 -14.33 4.87
C THR A 278 4.05 -14.29 3.35
N LEU A 279 3.06 -13.75 2.66
CA LEU A 279 3.07 -13.50 1.22
C LEU A 279 3.22 -11.99 0.97
N LEU A 280 4.27 -11.60 0.25
CA LEU A 280 4.49 -10.20 -0.10
C LEU A 280 3.52 -9.77 -1.21
N VAL A 281 2.85 -8.65 -0.98
CA VAL A 281 1.97 -7.97 -1.95
C VAL A 281 2.47 -6.55 -2.12
N ARG A 282 2.52 -6.08 -3.36
CA ARG A 282 2.91 -4.72 -3.72
C ARG A 282 1.82 -4.07 -4.54
N GLY A 283 1.37 -2.92 -4.07
CA GLY A 283 0.48 -2.02 -4.78
C GLY A 283 1.26 -0.86 -5.39
N ILE A 284 0.72 -0.26 -6.45
CA ILE A 284 1.22 0.95 -7.08
C ILE A 284 0.15 2.04 -7.01
N LEU A 285 0.56 3.24 -6.60
CA LEU A 285 -0.32 4.39 -6.43
C LEU A 285 0.27 5.62 -7.11
N SER A 286 -0.60 6.50 -7.61
CA SER A 286 -0.19 7.85 -8.00
C SER A 286 0.06 8.72 -6.75
N ASN A 287 1.14 9.50 -6.78
CA ASN A 287 1.58 10.33 -5.65
C ASN A 287 2.03 11.73 -6.11
N PRO A 288 1.21 12.46 -6.88
CA PRO A 288 1.64 13.70 -7.55
C PRO A 288 2.04 14.81 -6.59
N ASN A 289 1.53 14.79 -5.36
CA ASN A 289 1.83 15.78 -4.32
C ASN A 289 2.91 15.30 -3.34
N PHE A 290 3.56 14.16 -3.61
CA PHE A 290 4.59 13.56 -2.77
C PHE A 290 4.19 13.40 -1.30
N THR A 291 2.89 13.18 -1.04
CA THR A 291 2.36 13.01 0.33
C THR A 291 2.83 11.72 0.98
N LEU A 292 3.06 10.68 0.19
CA LEU A 292 3.69 9.44 0.62
C LEU A 292 5.19 9.53 0.35
N LEU A 293 5.98 9.30 1.40
CA LEU A 293 7.43 9.20 1.29
C LEU A 293 7.87 7.75 1.54
N PRO A 294 8.89 7.26 0.83
CA PRO A 294 9.46 5.95 1.09
C PRO A 294 9.84 5.79 2.56
N GLY A 295 9.46 4.67 3.17
CA GLY A 295 9.65 4.40 4.59
C GLY A 295 8.44 4.73 5.47
N PHE A 296 7.42 5.46 5.00
CA PHE A 296 6.20 5.68 5.77
C PHE A 296 5.46 4.38 5.99
N PHE A 297 4.97 4.19 7.22
CA PHE A 297 4.01 3.14 7.52
C PHE A 297 2.63 3.53 7.00
N VAL A 298 2.01 2.58 6.32
CA VAL A 298 0.69 2.76 5.72
C VAL A 298 -0.21 1.59 6.08
N ARG A 299 -1.51 1.84 6.14
CA ARG A 299 -2.53 0.81 6.18
C ARG A 299 -3.00 0.56 4.76
N MET A 300 -3.00 -0.68 4.35
CA MET A 300 -3.44 -1.15 3.04
C MET A 300 -4.70 -1.99 3.24
N ARG A 301 -5.73 -1.71 2.46
CA ARG A 301 -6.98 -2.46 2.43
C ARG A 301 -7.12 -3.17 1.09
N LEU A 302 -7.28 -4.49 1.15
CA LEU A 302 -7.43 -5.35 0.00
C LEU A 302 -8.78 -6.06 0.02
N PRO A 303 -9.50 -6.16 -1.12
CA PRO A 303 -10.75 -6.90 -1.17
C PRO A 303 -10.48 -8.40 -0.99
N MET A 304 -11.29 -9.04 -0.14
CA MET A 304 -11.21 -10.49 0.12
C MET A 304 -11.98 -11.33 -0.92
N GLY A 305 -12.49 -10.70 -1.97
CA GLY A 305 -13.21 -11.38 -3.05
C GLY A 305 -14.64 -11.78 -2.69
N ARG A 306 -15.10 -11.55 -1.46
CA ARG A 306 -16.47 -11.78 -1.04
C ARG A 306 -17.24 -10.46 -1.03
N VAL A 307 -18.38 -10.46 -1.71
CA VAL A 307 -19.34 -9.35 -1.67
C VAL A 307 -20.64 -9.90 -1.09
N ASP A 308 -20.96 -9.48 0.13
CA ASP A 308 -22.28 -9.78 0.69
C ASP A 308 -23.27 -8.73 0.17
N ARG A 309 -24.12 -9.17 -0.78
CA ARG A 309 -25.12 -8.29 -1.41
C ARG A 309 -26.27 -7.91 -0.50
N ASN A 310 -26.46 -8.62 0.60
CA ASN A 310 -27.56 -8.47 1.54
C ASN A 310 -27.07 -8.29 2.98
N ALA A 311 -25.90 -7.72 3.16
CA ALA A 311 -25.35 -7.47 4.50
C ALA A 311 -26.31 -6.58 5.31
N LEU A 312 -26.58 -7.00 6.54
CA LEU A 312 -27.39 -6.23 7.49
C LEU A 312 -26.47 -5.33 8.30
N LEU A 313 -26.70 -4.02 8.21
CA LEU A 313 -25.92 -3.02 8.93
C LEU A 313 -26.76 -2.35 10.00
N VAL A 314 -26.14 -2.17 11.16
CA VAL A 314 -26.71 -1.39 12.29
C VAL A 314 -25.69 -0.37 12.76
N PRO A 315 -26.11 0.76 13.38
CA PRO A 315 -25.19 1.69 14.00
C PRO A 315 -24.32 1.00 15.04
N ASP A 316 -23.00 1.16 14.97
CA ASP A 316 -22.04 0.49 15.87
C ASP A 316 -22.33 0.78 17.37
N ARG A 317 -22.82 1.98 17.66
CA ARG A 317 -23.25 2.39 19.02
C ARG A 317 -24.46 1.63 19.59
N ALA A 318 -25.23 0.91 18.77
CA ALA A 318 -26.33 0.07 19.24
C ALA A 318 -25.85 -1.24 19.87
N LEU A 319 -24.59 -1.61 19.62
CA LEU A 319 -23.99 -2.82 20.14
C LEU A 319 -23.65 -2.67 21.62
N GLN A 320 -24.01 -3.67 22.38
CA GLN A 320 -23.67 -3.83 23.78
C GLN A 320 -22.76 -5.05 23.97
N GLU A 321 -22.09 -5.11 25.09
CA GLU A 321 -21.20 -6.21 25.44
C GLU A 321 -21.44 -6.68 26.86
N ASP A 322 -21.45 -7.99 27.06
CA ASP A 322 -21.46 -8.63 28.36
C ASP A 322 -20.53 -9.86 28.39
N GLN A 323 -20.59 -10.66 29.46
CA GLN A 323 -19.76 -11.86 29.60
C GLN A 323 -20.07 -12.94 28.53
N GLY A 324 -21.24 -12.92 27.92
CA GLY A 324 -21.67 -13.82 26.85
C GLY A 324 -21.24 -13.35 25.46
N GLY A 325 -20.76 -12.12 25.30
CA GLY A 325 -20.30 -11.56 24.04
C GLY A 325 -21.04 -10.29 23.60
N ARG A 326 -20.98 -10.00 22.33
CA ARG A 326 -21.66 -8.83 21.73
C ARG A 326 -23.13 -9.14 21.44
N TYR A 327 -24.00 -8.21 21.80
CA TYR A 327 -25.44 -8.33 21.60
C TYR A 327 -26.12 -7.04 21.17
N LEU A 328 -27.33 -7.19 20.64
CA LEU A 328 -28.25 -6.10 20.32
C LEU A 328 -29.51 -6.24 21.17
N LEU A 329 -30.11 -5.11 21.51
CA LEU A 329 -31.45 -5.05 22.08
C LEU A 329 -32.45 -4.92 20.92
N ILE A 330 -33.38 -5.87 20.84
CA ILE A 330 -34.36 -5.97 19.76
C ILE A 330 -35.74 -5.90 20.38
N VAL A 331 -36.64 -5.11 19.79
CA VAL A 331 -38.04 -5.03 20.22
C VAL A 331 -38.85 -6.05 19.43
N ASN A 332 -39.45 -7.02 20.10
CA ASN A 332 -40.27 -8.06 19.47
C ASN A 332 -41.68 -7.54 19.06
N LYS A 333 -42.52 -8.40 18.52
CA LYS A 333 -43.89 -8.05 18.05
C LYS A 333 -44.81 -7.59 19.15
N ASP A 334 -44.57 -7.98 20.41
CA ASP A 334 -45.33 -7.62 21.58
C ASP A 334 -44.80 -6.35 22.27
N ASP A 335 -43.90 -5.64 21.63
CA ASP A 335 -43.20 -4.45 22.12
C ASP A 335 -42.37 -4.69 23.40
N VAL A 336 -41.85 -5.91 23.55
CA VAL A 336 -40.96 -6.30 24.63
C VAL A 336 -39.53 -6.38 24.10
N VAL A 337 -38.59 -5.86 24.91
CA VAL A 337 -37.16 -5.86 24.59
C VAL A 337 -36.58 -7.24 24.84
N GLU A 338 -35.87 -7.75 23.84
CA GLU A 338 -35.10 -9.00 23.88
C GLU A 338 -33.63 -8.73 23.67
N GLN A 339 -32.78 -9.38 24.45
CA GLN A 339 -31.34 -9.44 24.22
C GLN A 339 -31.03 -10.53 23.21
N ARG A 340 -30.29 -10.18 22.15
CA ARG A 340 -29.90 -11.17 21.13
C ARG A 340 -28.42 -11.04 20.80
N TYR A 341 -27.67 -12.12 21.02
CA TYR A 341 -26.27 -12.22 20.67
C TYR A 341 -26.09 -12.26 19.16
N VAL A 342 -25.08 -11.52 18.68
CA VAL A 342 -24.81 -11.36 17.26
C VAL A 342 -23.31 -11.59 16.98
N GLN A 343 -23.02 -12.07 15.78
CA GLN A 343 -21.67 -12.12 15.28
C GLN A 343 -21.40 -10.89 14.43
N LEU A 344 -20.31 -10.20 14.77
CA LEU A 344 -19.92 -8.95 14.11
C LEU A 344 -19.09 -9.21 12.87
N GLY A 345 -19.36 -8.43 11.82
CA GLY A 345 -18.51 -8.28 10.67
C GLY A 345 -17.70 -6.97 10.76
N GLN A 346 -17.26 -6.51 9.60
CA GLN A 346 -16.48 -5.28 9.48
C GLN A 346 -17.30 -4.03 9.80
N LEU A 347 -16.60 -2.94 10.09
CA LEU A 347 -17.17 -1.61 10.24
C LEU A 347 -17.19 -0.93 8.87
N ASP A 348 -18.34 -0.41 8.46
CA ASP A 348 -18.52 0.38 7.24
C ASP A 348 -18.97 1.81 7.64
N GLY A 349 -18.05 2.73 7.70
CA GLY A 349 -18.26 4.05 8.25
C GLY A 349 -18.64 4.02 9.73
N THR A 350 -19.88 4.41 10.05
CA THR A 350 -20.47 4.36 11.41
C THR A 350 -21.34 3.13 11.65
N LEU A 351 -21.47 2.27 10.65
CA LEU A 351 -22.33 1.10 10.67
C LEU A 351 -21.51 -0.17 10.81
N ARG A 352 -22.03 -1.13 11.60
CA ARG A 352 -21.43 -2.45 11.78
C ARG A 352 -22.22 -3.47 10.97
N VAL A 353 -21.53 -4.28 10.19
CA VAL A 353 -22.09 -5.45 9.53
C VAL A 353 -22.38 -6.51 10.57
N ILE A 354 -23.57 -7.13 10.51
CA ILE A 354 -23.93 -8.26 11.34
C ILE A 354 -23.96 -9.52 10.49
N VAL A 355 -23.05 -10.44 10.79
CA VAL A 355 -22.88 -11.69 10.03
C VAL A 355 -23.97 -12.70 10.36
N SER A 356 -24.37 -12.79 11.63
CA SER A 356 -25.42 -13.68 12.08
C SER A 356 -26.11 -13.17 13.34
N GLY A 357 -27.35 -13.65 13.59
CA GLY A 357 -28.13 -13.30 14.75
C GLY A 357 -29.16 -12.18 14.53
N LEU A 358 -29.21 -11.54 13.35
CA LEU A 358 -30.13 -10.46 13.02
C LEU A 358 -30.97 -10.80 11.77
N LYS A 359 -32.21 -10.32 11.73
CA LYS A 359 -33.11 -10.43 10.57
C LYS A 359 -33.44 -9.06 10.00
N PRO A 360 -33.80 -8.95 8.71
CA PRO A 360 -34.11 -7.67 8.06
C PRO A 360 -35.29 -6.92 8.68
N GLU A 361 -36.25 -7.66 9.25
CA GLU A 361 -37.46 -7.12 9.90
C GLU A 361 -37.28 -6.75 11.36
N ASP A 362 -36.13 -7.08 11.97
CA ASP A 362 -35.88 -6.82 13.40
C ASP A 362 -35.86 -5.31 13.69
N ARG A 363 -36.39 -4.95 14.86
CA ARG A 363 -36.45 -3.59 15.36
C ARG A 363 -35.34 -3.38 16.39
N VAL A 364 -34.22 -2.80 15.97
CA VAL A 364 -33.02 -2.65 16.80
C VAL A 364 -33.09 -1.34 17.59
N VAL A 365 -32.88 -1.39 18.90
CA VAL A 365 -32.79 -0.21 19.77
C VAL A 365 -31.45 0.50 19.53
N VAL A 366 -31.49 1.83 19.31
CA VAL A 366 -30.29 2.60 18.94
C VAL A 366 -30.00 3.79 19.85
N GLY A 367 -30.89 4.07 20.81
CA GLY A 367 -30.71 5.14 21.80
C GLY A 367 -31.45 4.81 23.07
N ASP A 368 -31.18 5.57 24.13
CA ASP A 368 -31.77 5.39 25.46
C ASP A 368 -31.71 3.96 25.99
N LEU A 369 -30.58 3.26 25.69
CA LEU A 369 -30.37 1.85 26.00
C LEU A 369 -30.62 1.50 27.47
N TRP A 370 -30.44 2.46 28.37
CA TRP A 370 -30.69 2.31 29.79
C TRP A 370 -32.21 2.18 30.13
N ARG A 371 -33.11 2.58 29.20
CA ARG A 371 -34.58 2.42 29.31
C ARG A 371 -35.06 1.09 28.71
N ALA A 372 -34.22 0.45 27.91
CA ALA A 372 -34.56 -0.75 27.17
C ALA A 372 -33.99 -1.99 27.86
N SER A 373 -34.31 -2.24 29.12
CA SER A 373 -33.87 -3.45 29.81
C SER A 373 -34.56 -4.70 29.21
N PRO A 374 -33.85 -5.82 29.07
CA PRO A 374 -34.44 -7.08 28.60
C PRO A 374 -35.68 -7.46 29.42
N GLY A 375 -36.78 -7.87 28.75
CA GLY A 375 -38.06 -8.21 29.37
C GLY A 375 -39.00 -7.02 29.64
N THR A 376 -38.56 -5.77 29.43
CA THR A 376 -39.43 -4.60 29.60
C THR A 376 -40.25 -4.29 28.36
N LYS A 377 -41.49 -3.84 28.56
CA LYS A 377 -42.36 -3.35 27.47
C LYS A 377 -42.04 -1.89 27.19
N VAL A 378 -41.80 -1.54 25.93
CA VAL A 378 -41.41 -0.19 25.46
C VAL A 378 -42.37 0.30 24.39
N THR A 379 -42.37 1.63 24.14
CA THR A 379 -43.07 2.22 23.01
C THR A 379 -42.03 2.49 21.89
N PRO A 380 -41.99 1.69 20.82
CA PRO A 380 -40.97 1.84 19.78
C PRO A 380 -41.23 3.11 18.94
N GLN A 381 -40.23 3.98 18.82
CA GLN A 381 -40.21 5.11 17.90
C GLN A 381 -39.26 4.85 16.75
N LEU A 382 -39.80 4.68 15.55
CA LEU A 382 -38.99 4.45 14.37
C LEU A 382 -38.18 5.69 13.99
N THR A 383 -36.86 5.54 13.93
CA THR A 383 -35.90 6.56 13.52
C THR A 383 -35.11 6.10 12.32
N THR A 384 -34.63 7.02 11.49
CA THR A 384 -33.75 6.69 10.37
C THR A 384 -32.30 6.62 10.82
N ILE A 385 -31.54 5.72 10.19
CA ILE A 385 -30.08 5.55 10.48
C ILE A 385 -29.33 6.87 10.22
N GLU A 386 -29.75 7.64 9.22
CA GLU A 386 -29.12 8.91 8.82
C GLU A 386 -29.30 10.02 9.88
N ALA A 387 -30.47 10.12 10.49
CA ALA A 387 -30.72 11.07 11.59
C ALA A 387 -29.84 10.79 12.82
N ILE A 388 -29.41 9.53 12.94
CA ILE A 388 -28.58 9.06 14.05
C ILE A 388 -27.10 9.38 13.84
N SER A 389 -26.61 9.35 12.58
CA SER A 389 -25.20 9.64 12.24
C SER A 389 -24.84 11.11 12.37
N THR A 390 -25.81 12.01 12.24
CA THR A 390 -25.64 13.48 12.31
C THR A 390 -25.78 14.08 13.70
N GLY A 391 -26.06 13.25 14.76
CA GLY A 391 -26.17 13.77 16.14
C GLY A 391 -27.38 14.67 16.37
N ALA A 392 -28.35 14.71 15.47
CA ALA A 392 -29.59 15.47 15.65
C ALA A 392 -30.39 14.84 16.79
N LYS A 393 -30.53 15.59 17.86
CA LYS A 393 -31.46 15.29 18.97
C LYS A 393 -32.88 15.31 18.41
N PRO A 394 -33.76 14.34 18.75
CA PRO A 394 -35.14 14.33 18.31
C PRO A 394 -35.93 15.54 18.79
#